data_800877bc4e16f4a9df601eb45fcf4c5c
#
_entry.id   800877bc4e16f4a9df601eb45fcf4c5c
#
_cell.length_a   1.000
_cell.length_b   1.000
_cell.length_c   1.000
_cell.angle_alpha   90.00
_cell.angle_beta   90.00
_cell.angle_gamma   90.00
#
_symmetry.space_group_name_H-M   'P 1'
#
loop_
_entity.id
_entity.type
_entity.pdbx_description
1 polymer ?
#
loop_
_entity_poly.entity_id
_entity_poly.type
_entity_poly.pdbx_seq_one_letter_code
_entity_poly.pdbx_strand_id
1 'polypeptide(L)'
;MTFPILASIRQRRSALVPLLGTLFAAALSACSPLKVLDRLVPADTYDFQGDIAYAAEPRQRLDVYQPLPGTAPVPGKRPLVVFFYGGAWTHGDRASYRFLGEALAARGAVVVVPDYGLSPQHTYPVFVRDSARAVKWALDNAARLGADPKRIYVMGHSSGGYNAAMVALDARWLKEVGANPDQLAGWIGLAGPYDFLPIGDPDVQVAFHWPGTPRDSQPIAHVSANSPRTLLLAAAKDNLVYPDRNTGRMAEALRAAGVPVTVHMYDNLSHVTLMGALASPIQWLGGPVLPPVVDFLGLPSVPSHKGGR
;
A
#
# COMPACT_ATOMS: atom_id res chain seq x y z
N MET A 1 -30.81 -72.29 27.90
CA MET A 1 -31.72 -71.41 28.67
C MET A 1 -30.94 -70.16 29.05
N THR A 2 -31.54 -69.01 28.85
CA THR A 2 -31.26 -67.68 29.36
C THR A 2 -30.25 -66.81 28.58
N PHE A 3 -30.82 -65.84 27.88
CA PHE A 3 -30.23 -64.62 27.45
C PHE A 3 -29.96 -63.68 28.63
N PRO A 4 -29.09 -62.67 28.49
CA PRO A 4 -29.66 -61.34 28.31
C PRO A 4 -28.91 -60.37 27.35
N ILE A 5 -29.74 -59.50 26.85
CA ILE A 5 -29.52 -58.25 26.10
C ILE A 5 -28.85 -57.20 26.98
N LEU A 6 -27.78 -56.56 26.48
CA LEU A 6 -27.41 -55.16 26.80
C LEU A 6 -26.47 -54.66 25.72
N ALA A 7 -27.03 -53.96 24.76
CA ALA A 7 -26.23 -53.22 23.75
C ALA A 7 -26.76 -51.79 23.60
N SER A 8 -25.81 -50.90 23.47
CA SER A 8 -25.96 -49.67 22.70
C SER A 8 -26.68 -48.47 23.32
N ILE A 9 -25.93 -47.69 24.09
CA ILE A 9 -26.10 -46.20 24.13
C ILE A 9 -24.71 -45.56 24.28
N ARG A 10 -23.98 -45.44 23.20
CA ARG A 10 -22.80 -44.59 23.17
C ARG A 10 -22.32 -44.31 21.74
N GLN A 11 -23.10 -43.58 20.96
CA GLN A 11 -22.60 -43.02 19.70
C GLN A 11 -23.52 -41.92 19.14
N ARG A 12 -23.62 -40.80 19.80
CA ARG A 12 -24.20 -39.57 19.18
C ARG A 12 -23.64 -38.26 19.77
N ARG A 13 -22.34 -38.16 19.99
CA ARG A 13 -21.74 -36.86 20.42
C ARG A 13 -20.51 -36.41 19.66
N SER A 14 -20.16 -36.99 18.52
CA SER A 14 -18.92 -36.64 17.80
C SER A 14 -19.07 -36.00 16.43
N ALA A 15 -20.29 -35.70 15.98
CA ALA A 15 -20.51 -35.18 14.61
C ALA A 15 -20.75 -33.68 14.51
N LEU A 16 -20.88 -32.92 15.62
CA LEU A 16 -21.19 -31.52 15.60
C LEU A 16 -19.96 -30.55 15.66
N VAL A 17 -18.82 -31.06 16.15
CA VAL A 17 -17.62 -30.23 16.32
C VAL A 17 -16.87 -29.96 15.00
N PRO A 18 -16.75 -30.92 14.05
CA PRO A 18 -16.06 -30.66 12.79
C PRO A 18 -16.85 -29.74 11.83
N LEU A 19 -18.19 -29.69 11.94
CA LEU A 19 -19.02 -28.88 11.04
C LEU A 19 -18.92 -27.38 11.37
N LEU A 20 -18.78 -27.02 12.63
CA LEU A 20 -18.56 -25.61 13.03
C LEU A 20 -17.15 -25.10 12.65
N GLY A 21 -16.14 -25.96 12.75
CA GLY A 21 -14.77 -25.61 12.36
C GLY A 21 -14.62 -25.39 10.84
N THR A 22 -15.29 -26.18 10.02
CA THR A 22 -15.27 -26.04 8.55
C THR A 22 -16.08 -24.86 8.06
N LEU A 23 -17.19 -24.51 8.71
CA LEU A 23 -17.97 -23.30 8.42
C LEU A 23 -17.21 -22.03 8.78
N PHE A 24 -16.42 -22.03 9.86
CA PHE A 24 -15.60 -20.89 10.24
C PHE A 24 -14.39 -20.72 9.31
N ALA A 25 -13.74 -21.80 8.88
CA ALA A 25 -12.66 -21.76 7.88
C ALA A 25 -13.16 -21.35 6.49
N ALA A 26 -14.35 -21.78 6.07
CA ALA A 26 -14.96 -21.38 4.80
C ALA A 26 -15.40 -19.89 4.79
N ALA A 27 -15.84 -19.35 5.93
CA ALA A 27 -16.17 -17.93 6.05
C ALA A 27 -14.93 -17.03 5.99
N LEU A 28 -13.77 -17.49 6.46
CA LEU A 28 -12.49 -16.79 6.34
C LEU A 28 -11.94 -16.80 4.92
N SER A 29 -12.26 -17.80 4.11
CA SER A 29 -11.85 -17.89 2.70
C SER A 29 -12.61 -16.92 1.79
N ALA A 30 -13.79 -16.46 2.19
CA ALA A 30 -14.62 -15.50 1.43
C ALA A 30 -14.32 -14.04 1.73
N CYS A 31 -13.56 -13.73 2.79
CA CYS A 31 -13.16 -12.37 3.12
C CYS A 31 -11.69 -12.16 2.77
N SER A 32 -11.38 -11.17 1.93
CA SER A 32 -10.00 -10.72 1.73
C SER A 32 -9.33 -10.49 3.11
N PRO A 33 -8.13 -11.02 3.36
CA PRO A 33 -7.42 -10.80 4.63
C PRO A 33 -7.30 -9.32 5.02
N LEU A 34 -7.21 -8.44 4.03
CA LEU A 34 -7.17 -6.98 4.25
C LEU A 34 -8.50 -6.45 4.80
N LYS A 35 -9.65 -6.97 4.35
CA LYS A 35 -10.96 -6.58 4.89
C LYS A 35 -11.17 -7.02 6.34
N VAL A 36 -10.53 -8.11 6.76
CA VAL A 36 -10.53 -8.53 8.16
C VAL A 36 -9.69 -7.57 9.00
N LEU A 37 -8.51 -7.18 8.50
CA LEU A 37 -7.68 -6.17 9.16
C LEU A 37 -8.41 -4.84 9.33
N ASP A 38 -9.10 -4.38 8.30
CA ASP A 38 -9.87 -3.12 8.34
C ASP A 38 -10.97 -3.11 9.41
N ARG A 39 -11.55 -4.27 9.73
CA ARG A 39 -12.55 -4.37 10.82
C ARG A 39 -11.95 -4.28 12.22
N LEU A 40 -10.65 -4.53 12.35
CA LEU A 40 -9.92 -4.46 13.61
C LEU A 40 -9.31 -3.08 13.86
N VAL A 41 -9.35 -2.19 12.86
CA VAL A 41 -8.78 -0.84 12.96
C VAL A 41 -9.66 0.03 13.85
N PRO A 42 -9.09 0.73 14.86
CA PRO A 42 -9.82 1.71 15.64
C PRO A 42 -10.44 2.79 14.74
N ALA A 43 -11.69 3.18 15.01
CA ALA A 43 -12.37 4.20 14.22
C ALA A 43 -12.28 5.61 14.85
N ASP A 44 -11.70 5.69 16.04
CA ASP A 44 -11.63 6.89 16.90
C ASP A 44 -10.20 7.49 17.00
N THR A 45 -9.28 7.07 16.12
CA THR A 45 -7.89 7.54 16.12
C THR A 45 -7.55 8.48 14.96
N TYR A 46 -8.49 8.70 14.04
CA TYR A 46 -8.33 9.56 12.87
C TYR A 46 -9.67 10.17 12.43
N ASP A 47 -9.61 11.25 11.67
CA ASP A 47 -10.74 11.79 10.92
C ASP A 47 -10.74 11.25 9.49
N PHE A 48 -11.93 11.00 8.92
CA PHE A 48 -12.10 10.33 7.63
C PHE A 48 -13.04 11.09 6.70
N GLN A 49 -12.56 11.33 5.49
CA GLN A 49 -13.35 11.86 4.39
C GLN A 49 -13.22 10.92 3.20
N GLY A 50 -14.28 10.21 2.85
CA GLY A 50 -14.29 9.24 1.77
C GLY A 50 -14.94 9.73 0.50
N ASP A 51 -14.66 8.99 -0.60
CA ASP A 51 -15.30 9.12 -1.91
C ASP A 51 -15.18 10.51 -2.55
N ILE A 52 -14.03 11.17 -2.37
CA ILE A 52 -13.73 12.49 -2.96
C ILE A 52 -13.29 12.29 -4.40
N ALA A 53 -13.95 12.96 -5.36
CA ALA A 53 -13.52 12.95 -6.76
C ALA A 53 -12.23 13.75 -6.94
N TYR A 54 -11.19 13.16 -7.58
CA TYR A 54 -10.00 13.88 -8.00
C TYR A 54 -9.97 14.15 -9.51
N ALA A 55 -10.86 13.48 -10.27
CA ALA A 55 -11.12 13.76 -11.68
C ALA A 55 -12.51 13.20 -12.08
N ALA A 56 -12.81 13.11 -13.39
CA ALA A 56 -14.17 12.87 -13.89
C ALA A 56 -14.58 11.38 -13.96
N GLU A 57 -13.61 10.46 -14.09
CA GLU A 57 -13.92 9.05 -14.29
C GLU A 57 -14.40 8.38 -12.98
N PRO A 58 -15.23 7.33 -13.07
CA PRO A 58 -15.83 6.68 -11.88
C PRO A 58 -14.81 6.19 -10.85
N ARG A 59 -13.65 5.69 -11.29
CA ARG A 59 -12.57 5.26 -10.39
C ARG A 59 -11.62 6.38 -9.96
N GLN A 60 -11.77 7.58 -10.48
CA GLN A 60 -10.94 8.73 -10.09
C GLN A 60 -11.46 9.35 -8.78
N ARG A 61 -11.48 8.52 -7.73
CA ARG A 61 -11.92 8.84 -6.37
C ARG A 61 -10.85 8.49 -5.36
N LEU A 62 -10.84 9.21 -4.24
CA LEU A 62 -9.88 9.00 -3.16
C LEU A 62 -10.53 9.15 -1.79
N ASP A 63 -9.87 8.53 -0.81
CA ASP A 63 -10.19 8.65 0.61
C ASP A 63 -9.07 9.42 1.32
N VAL A 64 -9.43 10.25 2.30
CA VAL A 64 -8.50 11.05 3.09
C VAL A 64 -8.62 10.66 4.55
N TYR A 65 -7.49 10.36 5.18
CA TYR A 65 -7.35 10.10 6.60
C TYR A 65 -6.53 11.22 7.23
N GLN A 66 -7.06 11.88 8.24
CA GLN A 66 -6.43 13.01 8.89
C GLN A 66 -6.20 12.74 10.38
N PRO A 67 -5.12 13.27 10.96
CA PRO A 67 -4.93 13.23 12.40
C PRO A 67 -6.05 13.96 13.12
N LEU A 68 -6.54 13.38 14.23
CA LEU A 68 -7.50 14.05 15.09
C LEU A 68 -6.94 15.33 15.71
N PRO A 69 -7.80 16.30 16.09
CA PRO A 69 -7.42 17.38 16.97
C PRO A 69 -6.78 16.83 18.26
N GLY A 70 -5.61 17.34 18.65
CA GLY A 70 -4.88 16.85 19.82
C GLY A 70 -3.91 15.70 19.56
N THR A 71 -3.84 15.15 18.35
CA THR A 71 -2.72 14.29 17.94
C THR A 71 -1.41 15.05 18.13
N ALA A 72 -0.39 14.40 18.75
CA ALA A 72 0.87 15.05 19.06
C ALA A 72 1.46 15.80 17.86
N PRO A 73 2.06 16.95 18.11
CA PRO A 73 2.67 17.73 17.04
C PRO A 73 3.82 16.91 16.42
N VAL A 74 3.83 16.90 15.08
CA VAL A 74 4.96 16.37 14.31
C VAL A 74 6.05 17.45 14.25
N PRO A 75 7.34 17.12 14.33
CA PRO A 75 8.39 18.08 14.09
C PRO A 75 8.20 18.80 12.75
N GLY A 76 8.07 20.12 12.76
CA GLY A 76 7.62 20.90 11.60
C GLY A 76 6.12 20.80 11.35
N LYS A 77 5.72 20.85 10.08
CA LYS A 77 4.32 20.64 9.65
C LYS A 77 4.09 19.17 9.26
N ARG A 78 2.85 18.73 9.27
CA ARG A 78 2.44 17.35 8.98
C ARG A 78 2.82 16.92 7.56
N PRO A 79 3.41 15.70 7.37
CA PRO A 79 3.58 15.16 6.03
C PRO A 79 2.23 14.72 5.45
N LEU A 80 2.13 14.73 4.12
CA LEU A 80 1.05 14.11 3.38
C LEU A 80 1.61 12.94 2.57
N VAL A 81 0.94 11.79 2.65
CA VAL A 81 1.29 10.56 1.92
C VAL A 81 0.17 10.22 0.95
N VAL A 82 0.47 10.11 -0.34
CA VAL A 82 -0.43 9.52 -1.33
C VAL A 82 -0.05 8.05 -1.48
N PHE A 83 -0.95 7.14 -1.07
CA PHE A 83 -0.69 5.71 -1.09
C PHE A 83 -1.45 5.01 -2.20
N PHE A 84 -0.74 4.28 -3.05
CA PHE A 84 -1.27 3.44 -4.11
C PHE A 84 -1.22 1.96 -3.69
N TYR A 85 -2.36 1.30 -3.75
CA TYR A 85 -2.50 -0.10 -3.38
C TYR A 85 -2.06 -1.06 -4.50
N GLY A 86 -1.83 -2.32 -4.13
CA GLY A 86 -1.52 -3.42 -5.04
C GLY A 86 -2.76 -4.09 -5.63
N GLY A 87 -2.54 -5.04 -6.52
CA GLY A 87 -3.59 -5.83 -7.18
C GLY A 87 -3.32 -6.06 -8.66
N ALA A 88 -2.05 -6.14 -9.06
CA ALA A 88 -1.61 -6.42 -10.43
C ALA A 88 -2.29 -5.55 -11.51
N TRP A 89 -2.73 -4.35 -11.15
CA TRP A 89 -3.53 -3.41 -11.97
C TRP A 89 -4.87 -3.97 -12.45
N THR A 90 -5.32 -5.13 -11.96
CA THR A 90 -6.57 -5.79 -12.36
C THR A 90 -7.64 -5.74 -11.27
N HIS A 91 -7.24 -5.55 -10.01
CA HIS A 91 -8.16 -5.50 -8.87
C HIS A 91 -7.63 -4.59 -7.75
N GLY A 92 -8.45 -4.42 -6.73
CA GLY A 92 -8.18 -3.57 -5.57
C GLY A 92 -9.12 -2.36 -5.49
N ASP A 93 -9.24 -1.85 -4.30
CA ASP A 93 -10.01 -0.65 -3.99
C ASP A 93 -9.40 0.08 -2.78
N ARG A 94 -9.58 1.40 -2.71
CA ARG A 94 -9.10 2.26 -1.64
C ARG A 94 -9.68 1.92 -0.27
N ALA A 95 -10.92 1.44 -0.23
CA ALA A 95 -11.62 1.14 1.02
C ALA A 95 -11.02 -0.05 1.79
N SER A 96 -10.19 -0.86 1.14
CA SER A 96 -9.48 -1.99 1.76
C SER A 96 -8.17 -1.60 2.47
N TYR A 97 -7.84 -0.30 2.57
CA TYR A 97 -6.56 0.18 3.12
C TYR A 97 -6.73 1.16 4.29
N ARG A 98 -7.86 1.09 4.99
CA ARG A 98 -8.14 1.85 6.21
C ARG A 98 -7.05 1.65 7.27
N PHE A 99 -6.56 0.42 7.42
CA PHE A 99 -5.50 0.09 8.38
C PHE A 99 -4.21 0.90 8.17
N LEU A 100 -3.85 1.18 6.92
CA LEU A 100 -2.70 2.03 6.60
C LEU A 100 -3.01 3.50 6.87
N GLY A 101 -4.19 3.95 6.45
CA GLY A 101 -4.67 5.30 6.72
C GLY A 101 -4.62 5.61 8.21
N GLU A 102 -5.17 4.73 9.05
CA GLU A 102 -5.12 4.82 10.51
C GLU A 102 -3.69 4.82 11.03
N ALA A 103 -2.89 3.82 10.63
CA ALA A 103 -1.54 3.66 11.18
C ALA A 103 -0.66 4.90 11.02
N LEU A 104 -0.83 5.66 9.94
CA LEU A 104 -0.07 6.89 9.70
C LEU A 104 -0.80 8.14 10.23
N ALA A 105 -2.13 8.22 10.12
CA ALA A 105 -2.89 9.36 10.61
C ALA A 105 -2.86 9.48 12.15
N ALA A 106 -2.96 8.37 12.88
CA ALA A 106 -2.81 8.35 14.33
C ALA A 106 -1.42 8.83 14.79
N ARG A 107 -0.43 8.86 13.89
CA ARG A 107 0.94 9.38 14.12
C ARG A 107 1.16 10.79 13.58
N GLY A 108 0.17 11.39 12.99
CA GLY A 108 0.20 12.79 12.58
C GLY A 108 0.40 13.05 11.08
N ALA A 109 0.39 12.03 10.22
CA ALA A 109 0.37 12.24 8.77
C ALA A 109 -1.05 12.48 8.25
N VAL A 110 -1.18 13.23 7.16
CA VAL A 110 -2.36 13.17 6.29
C VAL A 110 -2.14 12.08 5.27
N VAL A 111 -3.11 11.18 5.08
CA VAL A 111 -2.99 10.06 4.13
C VAL A 111 -4.10 10.17 3.09
N VAL A 112 -3.73 10.06 1.83
CA VAL A 112 -4.64 10.05 0.68
C VAL A 112 -4.52 8.69 -0.01
N VAL A 113 -5.62 7.99 -0.15
CA VAL A 113 -5.67 6.67 -0.81
C VAL A 113 -6.56 6.77 -2.04
N PRO A 114 -6.00 6.93 -3.25
CA PRO A 114 -6.78 6.99 -4.48
C PRO A 114 -7.08 5.59 -5.05
N ASP A 115 -8.24 5.44 -5.68
CA ASP A 115 -8.43 4.45 -6.73
C ASP A 115 -7.77 4.93 -8.03
N TYR A 116 -7.46 4.00 -8.91
CA TYR A 116 -6.93 4.24 -10.25
C TYR A 116 -7.58 3.25 -11.23
N GLY A 117 -7.49 3.52 -12.54
CA GLY A 117 -8.04 2.67 -13.58
C GLY A 117 -7.44 1.27 -13.56
N LEU A 118 -8.26 0.24 -13.78
CA LEU A 118 -7.86 -1.16 -13.75
C LEU A 118 -8.00 -1.81 -15.13
N SER A 119 -7.05 -2.70 -15.44
CA SER A 119 -7.09 -3.58 -16.62
C SER A 119 -8.26 -4.59 -16.48
N PRO A 120 -8.86 -5.01 -17.59
CA PRO A 120 -8.51 -4.68 -18.99
C PRO A 120 -9.10 -3.36 -19.51
N GLN A 121 -10.01 -2.70 -18.77
CA GLN A 121 -10.67 -1.46 -19.22
C GLN A 121 -9.69 -0.28 -19.31
N HIS A 122 -8.71 -0.25 -18.40
CA HIS A 122 -7.69 0.80 -18.30
C HIS A 122 -6.30 0.16 -18.23
N THR A 123 -5.60 0.18 -19.35
CA THR A 123 -4.24 -0.37 -19.50
C THR A 123 -3.18 0.73 -19.39
N TYR A 124 -1.90 0.36 -19.40
CA TYR A 124 -0.80 1.33 -19.46
C TYR A 124 -0.97 2.29 -20.66
N PRO A 125 -0.83 3.60 -20.44
CA PRO A 125 -0.39 4.28 -19.22
C PRO A 125 -1.55 4.87 -18.38
N VAL A 126 -2.81 4.47 -18.53
CA VAL A 126 -3.97 5.12 -17.92
C VAL A 126 -3.84 5.15 -16.38
N PHE A 127 -3.53 4.03 -15.75
CA PHE A 127 -3.38 3.97 -14.29
C PHE A 127 -2.22 4.82 -13.74
N VAL A 128 -1.18 5.09 -14.53
CA VAL A 128 -0.10 6.01 -14.16
C VAL A 128 -0.58 7.47 -14.24
N ARG A 129 -1.32 7.81 -15.31
CA ARG A 129 -1.94 9.14 -15.44
C ARG A 129 -2.93 9.43 -14.32
N ASP A 130 -3.72 8.44 -13.93
CA ASP A 130 -4.63 8.56 -12.79
C ASP A 130 -3.85 8.79 -11.48
N SER A 131 -2.76 8.05 -11.29
CA SER A 131 -1.87 8.25 -10.15
C SER A 131 -1.27 9.66 -10.12
N ALA A 132 -0.85 10.19 -11.26
CA ALA A 132 -0.35 11.57 -11.37
C ALA A 132 -1.44 12.62 -11.06
N ARG A 133 -2.68 12.41 -11.52
CA ARG A 133 -3.83 13.28 -11.18
C ARG A 133 -4.13 13.26 -9.68
N ALA A 134 -4.09 12.08 -9.04
CA ALA A 134 -4.30 11.95 -7.60
C ALA A 134 -3.20 12.68 -6.80
N VAL A 135 -1.94 12.58 -7.23
CA VAL A 135 -0.83 13.34 -6.63
C VAL A 135 -1.01 14.85 -6.84
N LYS A 136 -1.42 15.28 -8.03
CA LYS A 136 -1.72 16.70 -8.29
C LYS A 136 -2.83 17.19 -7.36
N TRP A 137 -3.91 16.43 -7.21
CA TRP A 137 -4.97 16.77 -6.25
C TRP A 137 -4.42 16.92 -4.83
N ALA A 138 -3.54 16.02 -4.38
CA ALA A 138 -2.93 16.08 -3.07
C ALA A 138 -2.05 17.31 -2.88
N LEU A 139 -1.24 17.65 -3.89
CA LEU A 139 -0.42 18.88 -3.91
C LEU A 139 -1.28 20.13 -3.76
N ASP A 140 -2.38 20.22 -4.52
CA ASP A 140 -3.28 21.39 -4.50
C ASP A 140 -4.06 21.52 -3.18
N ASN A 141 -4.31 20.41 -2.50
CA ASN A 141 -5.13 20.38 -1.29
C ASN A 141 -4.32 20.26 0.01
N ALA A 142 -2.99 20.08 -0.04
CA ALA A 142 -2.15 19.84 1.13
C ALA A 142 -2.37 20.85 2.25
N ALA A 143 -2.32 22.14 1.92
CA ALA A 143 -2.50 23.23 2.90
C ALA A 143 -3.91 23.21 3.53
N ARG A 144 -4.95 22.94 2.74
CA ARG A 144 -6.35 22.84 3.22
C ARG A 144 -6.52 21.63 4.15
N LEU A 145 -5.79 20.56 3.91
CA LEU A 145 -5.77 19.35 4.75
C LEU A 145 -4.86 19.48 5.98
N GLY A 146 -4.25 20.63 6.22
CA GLY A 146 -3.35 20.85 7.36
C GLY A 146 -1.97 20.21 7.21
N ALA A 147 -1.59 19.79 5.98
CA ALA A 147 -0.28 19.27 5.67
C ALA A 147 0.69 20.34 5.16
N ASP A 148 1.99 20.04 5.18
CA ASP A 148 3.02 20.88 4.59
C ASP A 148 3.15 20.59 3.08
N PRO A 149 2.92 21.58 2.19
CA PRO A 149 3.11 21.40 0.76
C PRO A 149 4.54 20.98 0.34
N LYS A 150 5.52 21.15 1.23
CA LYS A 150 6.91 20.72 1.03
C LYS A 150 7.21 19.32 1.55
N ARG A 151 6.24 18.65 2.16
CA ARG A 151 6.37 17.31 2.75
C ARG A 151 5.37 16.34 2.15
N ILE A 152 5.28 16.34 0.82
CA ILE A 152 4.42 15.42 0.07
C ILE A 152 5.23 14.19 -0.32
N TYR A 153 4.72 13.01 0.00
CA TYR A 153 5.33 11.71 -0.30
C TYR A 153 4.37 10.87 -1.12
N VAL A 154 4.92 10.08 -2.01
CA VAL A 154 4.17 8.99 -2.65
C VAL A 154 4.64 7.66 -2.08
N MET A 155 3.72 6.74 -1.86
CA MET A 155 3.97 5.42 -1.29
C MET A 155 3.13 4.40 -2.05
N GLY A 156 3.62 3.17 -2.22
CA GLY A 156 2.80 2.15 -2.84
C GLY A 156 3.31 0.74 -2.61
N HIS A 157 2.39 -0.22 -2.72
CA HIS A 157 2.66 -1.63 -2.58
C HIS A 157 2.43 -2.37 -3.89
N SER A 158 3.31 -3.31 -4.27
CA SER A 158 3.14 -4.16 -5.46
C SER A 158 2.93 -3.30 -6.73
N SER A 159 1.86 -3.52 -7.51
CA SER A 159 1.49 -2.65 -8.64
C SER A 159 1.33 -1.17 -8.25
N GLY A 160 0.86 -0.86 -7.04
CA GLY A 160 0.86 0.51 -6.53
C GLY A 160 2.27 1.04 -6.23
N GLY A 161 3.22 0.18 -5.86
CA GLY A 161 4.63 0.53 -5.74
C GLY A 161 5.24 0.95 -7.07
N TYR A 162 4.85 0.29 -8.15
CA TYR A 162 5.16 0.73 -9.51
C TYR A 162 4.55 2.11 -9.82
N ASN A 163 3.26 2.30 -9.53
CA ASN A 163 2.59 3.59 -9.79
C ASN A 163 3.30 4.73 -9.04
N ALA A 164 3.64 4.53 -7.76
CA ALA A 164 4.38 5.51 -6.95
C ALA A 164 5.76 5.80 -7.56
N ALA A 165 6.50 4.77 -7.98
CA ALA A 165 7.80 4.92 -8.62
C ALA A 165 7.72 5.68 -9.95
N MET A 166 6.76 5.34 -10.83
CA MET A 166 6.58 6.03 -12.11
C MET A 166 6.27 7.51 -11.91
N VAL A 167 5.39 7.86 -10.99
CA VAL A 167 5.07 9.27 -10.70
C VAL A 167 6.27 10.02 -10.09
N ALA A 168 7.08 9.34 -9.27
CA ALA A 168 8.24 9.95 -8.62
C ALA A 168 9.45 10.10 -9.53
N LEU A 169 9.66 9.18 -10.48
CA LEU A 169 10.90 9.10 -11.26
C LEU A 169 10.73 9.63 -12.68
N ASP A 170 9.57 9.41 -13.32
CA ASP A 170 9.29 9.86 -14.67
C ASP A 170 8.51 11.18 -14.66
N ALA A 171 9.21 12.27 -14.86
CA ALA A 171 8.65 13.60 -14.83
C ALA A 171 7.53 13.86 -15.84
N ARG A 172 7.37 13.03 -16.88
CA ARG A 172 6.30 13.19 -17.89
C ARG A 172 4.93 13.25 -17.24
N TRP A 173 4.68 12.32 -16.30
CA TRP A 173 3.34 12.11 -15.73
C TRP A 173 2.86 13.29 -14.89
N LEU A 174 3.70 13.82 -14.03
CA LEU A 174 3.35 15.02 -13.25
C LEU A 174 3.30 16.29 -14.12
N LYS A 175 4.17 16.39 -15.15
CA LYS A 175 4.13 17.51 -16.09
C LYS A 175 2.83 17.55 -16.90
N GLU A 176 2.27 16.40 -17.29
CA GLU A 176 0.97 16.34 -17.98
C GLU A 176 -0.16 16.99 -17.17
N VAL A 177 -0.04 17.03 -15.83
CA VAL A 177 -1.05 17.61 -14.93
C VAL A 177 -0.61 18.92 -14.30
N GLY A 178 0.46 19.54 -14.79
CA GLY A 178 0.96 20.84 -14.31
C GLY A 178 1.67 20.75 -12.94
N ALA A 179 2.32 19.62 -12.65
CA ALA A 179 3.14 19.41 -11.46
C ALA A 179 4.54 18.89 -11.83
N ASN A 180 5.42 18.69 -10.83
CA ASN A 180 6.79 18.24 -11.02
C ASN A 180 7.20 17.27 -9.90
N PRO A 181 7.98 16.21 -10.16
CA PRO A 181 8.56 15.34 -9.13
C PRO A 181 9.37 16.10 -8.07
N ASP A 182 9.96 17.24 -8.37
CA ASP A 182 10.70 18.09 -7.41
C ASP A 182 9.82 18.61 -6.26
N GLN A 183 8.49 18.52 -6.40
CA GLN A 183 7.53 18.85 -5.34
C GLN A 183 7.35 17.69 -4.34
N LEU A 184 7.91 16.50 -4.64
CA LEU A 184 7.85 15.34 -3.77
C LEU A 184 9.04 15.33 -2.81
N ALA A 185 8.77 15.23 -1.52
CA ALA A 185 9.80 15.10 -0.49
C ALA A 185 10.46 13.72 -0.44
N GLY A 186 9.87 12.73 -1.10
CA GLY A 186 10.40 11.37 -1.21
C GLY A 186 9.35 10.38 -1.71
N TRP A 187 9.79 9.15 -1.99
CA TRP A 187 8.89 8.05 -2.30
C TRP A 187 9.23 6.78 -1.54
N ILE A 188 8.22 5.95 -1.32
CA ILE A 188 8.30 4.72 -0.53
C ILE A 188 7.74 3.58 -1.38
N GLY A 189 8.56 2.58 -1.66
CA GLY A 189 8.15 1.40 -2.40
C GLY A 189 8.15 0.14 -1.55
N LEU A 190 7.01 -0.55 -1.49
CA LEU A 190 6.85 -1.84 -0.82
C LEU A 190 6.66 -2.91 -1.89
N ALA A 191 7.66 -3.77 -2.06
CA ALA A 191 7.63 -4.91 -3.00
C ALA A 191 7.11 -4.53 -4.41
N GLY A 192 7.50 -3.37 -4.94
CA GLY A 192 7.07 -2.90 -6.25
C GLY A 192 7.87 -3.52 -7.40
N PRO A 193 7.23 -3.80 -8.55
CA PRO A 193 7.93 -4.21 -9.76
C PRO A 193 8.51 -2.98 -10.47
N TYR A 194 9.85 -2.92 -10.58
CA TYR A 194 10.56 -1.77 -11.14
C TYR A 194 11.36 -2.11 -12.40
N ASP A 195 11.66 -3.41 -12.61
CA ASP A 195 12.34 -3.97 -13.79
C ASP A 195 11.77 -5.38 -14.05
N PHE A 196 10.67 -5.49 -14.80
CA PHE A 196 9.93 -6.74 -14.93
C PHE A 196 9.70 -7.21 -16.39
N LEU A 197 10.43 -6.65 -17.36
CA LEU A 197 10.42 -7.17 -18.74
C LEU A 197 11.43 -8.35 -18.88
N PRO A 198 11.06 -9.46 -19.56
CA PRO A 198 9.75 -9.76 -20.16
C PRO A 198 8.68 -10.05 -19.12
N ILE A 199 7.41 -9.78 -19.47
CA ILE A 199 6.27 -9.99 -18.58
C ILE A 199 5.83 -11.46 -18.63
N GLY A 200 5.84 -12.14 -17.49
CA GLY A 200 5.44 -13.55 -17.39
C GLY A 200 3.98 -13.76 -17.05
N ASP A 201 3.38 -12.86 -16.29
CA ASP A 201 1.99 -12.97 -15.84
C ASP A 201 1.00 -12.54 -16.96
N PRO A 202 0.02 -13.39 -17.35
CA PRO A 202 -0.91 -13.11 -18.43
C PRO A 202 -1.77 -11.85 -18.22
N ASP A 203 -2.22 -11.59 -16.98
CA ASP A 203 -3.04 -10.43 -16.69
C ASP A 203 -2.22 -9.14 -16.78
N VAL A 204 -0.96 -9.19 -16.33
CA VAL A 204 -0.01 -8.08 -16.46
C VAL A 204 0.38 -7.87 -17.92
N GLN A 205 0.46 -8.95 -18.73
CA GLN A 205 0.66 -8.82 -20.18
C GLN A 205 -0.44 -7.98 -20.85
N VAL A 206 -1.70 -8.22 -20.48
CA VAL A 206 -2.83 -7.42 -20.95
C VAL A 206 -2.70 -5.97 -20.48
N ALA A 207 -2.42 -5.77 -19.18
CA ALA A 207 -2.30 -4.44 -18.59
C ALA A 207 -1.22 -3.57 -19.26
N PHE A 208 -0.15 -4.17 -19.79
CA PHE A 208 0.98 -3.49 -20.42
C PHE A 208 1.14 -3.71 -21.91
N HIS A 209 0.15 -4.31 -22.58
CA HIS A 209 0.18 -4.57 -24.03
C HIS A 209 1.38 -5.43 -24.48
N TRP A 210 1.78 -6.42 -23.68
CA TRP A 210 2.88 -7.31 -24.05
C TRP A 210 2.53 -8.15 -25.31
N PRO A 211 3.47 -8.35 -26.25
CA PRO A 211 4.90 -7.99 -26.22
C PRO A 211 5.24 -6.56 -26.69
N GLY A 212 4.25 -5.72 -26.99
CA GLY A 212 4.45 -4.33 -27.41
C GLY A 212 4.76 -3.34 -26.29
N THR A 213 5.00 -3.82 -25.06
CA THR A 213 5.30 -2.99 -23.89
C THR A 213 6.55 -2.13 -24.11
N PRO A 214 6.47 -0.79 -24.02
CA PRO A 214 7.62 0.06 -24.21
C PRO A 214 8.62 -0.10 -23.04
N ARG A 215 9.92 -0.03 -23.33
CA ARG A 215 10.96 -0.16 -22.31
C ARG A 215 10.92 0.94 -21.26
N ASP A 216 10.49 2.13 -21.64
CA ASP A 216 10.31 3.28 -20.76
C ASP A 216 9.06 3.19 -19.88
N SER A 217 8.31 2.08 -19.95
CA SER A 217 7.31 1.72 -18.94
C SER A 217 7.94 1.20 -17.63
N GLN A 218 9.26 0.94 -17.61
CA GLN A 218 9.93 0.40 -16.44
C GLN A 218 10.47 1.53 -15.56
N PRO A 219 10.05 1.65 -14.27
CA PRO A 219 10.49 2.72 -13.37
C PRO A 219 12.01 2.88 -13.30
N ILE A 220 12.75 1.78 -13.35
CA ILE A 220 14.22 1.80 -13.27
C ILE A 220 14.88 2.59 -14.41
N ALA A 221 14.21 2.70 -15.57
CA ALA A 221 14.71 3.46 -16.71
C ALA A 221 14.70 4.99 -16.49
N HIS A 222 14.03 5.48 -15.47
CA HIS A 222 13.85 6.90 -15.17
C HIS A 222 14.67 7.40 -13.98
N VAL A 223 15.49 6.53 -13.39
CA VAL A 223 16.37 6.92 -12.28
C VAL A 223 17.38 7.97 -12.76
N SER A 224 17.51 9.04 -12.01
CA SER A 224 18.44 10.14 -12.28
C SER A 224 18.91 10.79 -10.98
N ALA A 225 19.89 11.68 -11.05
CA ALA A 225 20.35 12.44 -9.89
C ALA A 225 19.27 13.34 -9.28
N ASN A 226 18.21 13.65 -10.04
CA ASN A 226 17.06 14.44 -9.56
C ASN A 226 15.95 13.57 -8.95
N SER A 227 16.12 12.25 -8.90
CA SER A 227 15.16 11.36 -8.25
C SER A 227 15.04 11.70 -6.76
N PRO A 228 13.82 11.72 -6.19
CA PRO A 228 13.65 12.05 -4.78
C PRO A 228 14.24 10.95 -3.87
N ARG A 229 14.59 11.31 -2.63
CA ARG A 229 15.04 10.34 -1.64
C ARG A 229 14.05 9.19 -1.50
N THR A 230 14.54 7.99 -1.25
CA THR A 230 13.78 6.76 -1.44
C THR A 230 13.88 5.83 -0.24
N LEU A 231 12.76 5.20 0.13
CA LEU A 231 12.70 4.06 1.03
C LEU A 231 12.13 2.85 0.30
N LEU A 232 12.87 1.74 0.28
CA LEU A 232 12.44 0.48 -0.32
C LEU A 232 12.32 -0.60 0.74
N LEU A 233 11.17 -1.29 0.75
CA LEU A 233 10.89 -2.40 1.65
C LEU A 233 10.45 -3.61 0.82
N ALA A 234 11.01 -4.79 1.09
CA ALA A 234 10.64 -6.01 0.40
C ALA A 234 10.75 -7.23 1.32
N ALA A 235 9.99 -8.28 1.00
CA ALA A 235 10.17 -9.59 1.59
C ALA A 235 11.29 -10.32 0.84
N ALA A 236 12.27 -10.86 1.57
CA ALA A 236 13.45 -11.49 0.96
C ALA A 236 13.11 -12.75 0.13
N LYS A 237 12.00 -13.41 0.46
CA LYS A 237 11.50 -14.62 -0.22
C LYS A 237 10.25 -14.35 -1.07
N ASP A 238 10.09 -13.12 -1.53
CA ASP A 238 8.98 -12.76 -2.42
C ASP A 238 9.15 -13.45 -3.78
N ASN A 239 8.17 -14.27 -4.15
CA ASN A 239 8.13 -15.02 -5.40
C ASN A 239 7.15 -14.42 -6.44
N LEU A 240 6.45 -13.35 -6.08
CA LEU A 240 5.58 -12.59 -6.99
C LEU A 240 6.34 -11.41 -7.62
N VAL A 241 7.07 -10.67 -6.79
CA VAL A 241 7.95 -9.58 -7.23
C VAL A 241 9.35 -9.86 -6.70
N TYR A 242 10.17 -10.52 -7.52
CA TYR A 242 11.53 -10.94 -7.14
C TYR A 242 12.35 -9.77 -6.59
N PRO A 243 12.74 -9.79 -5.29
CA PRO A 243 13.30 -8.63 -4.61
C PRO A 243 14.66 -8.21 -5.18
N ASP A 244 15.54 -9.14 -5.51
CA ASP A 244 16.87 -8.83 -6.07
C ASP A 244 16.74 -8.08 -7.39
N ARG A 245 15.83 -8.55 -8.25
CA ARG A 245 15.61 -7.95 -9.57
C ARG A 245 14.96 -6.58 -9.50
N ASN A 246 14.01 -6.41 -8.61
CA ASN A 246 13.22 -5.17 -8.51
C ASN A 246 13.81 -4.23 -7.44
N THR A 247 13.66 -4.55 -6.17
CA THR A 247 14.14 -3.72 -5.06
C THR A 247 15.67 -3.55 -5.08
N GLY A 248 16.42 -4.63 -5.28
CA GLY A 248 17.87 -4.63 -5.32
C GLY A 248 18.42 -3.74 -6.44
N ARG A 249 18.04 -4.02 -7.68
CA ARG A 249 18.50 -3.21 -8.85
C ARG A 249 18.04 -1.76 -8.79
N MET A 250 16.82 -1.49 -8.32
CA MET A 250 16.35 -0.11 -8.13
C MET A 250 17.21 0.62 -7.12
N ALA A 251 17.58 -0.02 -6.01
CA ALA A 251 18.45 0.56 -5.00
C ALA A 251 19.88 0.82 -5.53
N GLU A 252 20.41 -0.10 -6.32
CA GLU A 252 21.71 0.07 -7.00
C GLU A 252 21.70 1.25 -7.96
N ALA A 253 20.67 1.34 -8.81
CA ALA A 253 20.53 2.44 -9.77
C ALA A 253 20.41 3.80 -9.06
N LEU A 254 19.62 3.89 -7.99
CA LEU A 254 19.48 5.12 -7.19
C LEU A 254 20.81 5.52 -6.53
N ARG A 255 21.54 4.57 -5.93
CA ARG A 255 22.86 4.83 -5.35
C ARG A 255 23.86 5.30 -6.40
N ALA A 256 23.89 4.66 -7.56
CA ALA A 256 24.75 5.05 -8.68
C ALA A 256 24.45 6.47 -9.18
N ALA A 257 23.19 6.90 -9.09
CA ALA A 257 22.77 8.27 -9.41
C ALA A 257 22.99 9.28 -8.27
N GLY A 258 23.57 8.86 -7.13
CA GLY A 258 23.80 9.73 -5.97
C GLY A 258 22.56 10.03 -5.13
N VAL A 259 21.47 9.30 -5.33
CA VAL A 259 20.21 9.50 -4.60
C VAL A 259 20.25 8.80 -3.24
N PRO A 260 19.86 9.45 -2.13
CA PRO A 260 19.72 8.81 -0.84
C PRO A 260 18.65 7.70 -0.88
N VAL A 261 19.06 6.46 -0.64
CA VAL A 261 18.16 5.31 -0.61
C VAL A 261 18.42 4.42 0.60
N THR A 262 17.35 4.10 1.32
CA THR A 262 17.34 3.13 2.42
C THR A 262 16.58 1.89 1.96
N VAL A 263 17.10 0.70 2.29
CA VAL A 263 16.48 -0.58 1.92
C VAL A 263 16.31 -1.45 3.17
N HIS A 264 15.14 -2.04 3.33
CA HIS A 264 14.88 -3.07 4.34
C HIS A 264 14.36 -4.34 3.66
N MET A 265 15.01 -5.47 3.95
CA MET A 265 14.63 -6.80 3.49
C MET A 265 14.17 -7.63 4.69
N TYR A 266 13.03 -8.29 4.57
CA TYR A 266 12.40 -9.05 5.66
C TYR A 266 12.38 -10.54 5.33
N ASP A 267 13.09 -11.37 6.13
CA ASP A 267 13.22 -12.81 5.89
C ASP A 267 11.97 -13.61 6.25
N ASN A 268 11.14 -13.08 7.13
CA ASN A 268 9.97 -13.74 7.73
C ASN A 268 8.63 -13.25 7.17
N LEU A 269 8.65 -12.39 6.16
CA LEU A 269 7.44 -11.87 5.51
C LEU A 269 7.32 -12.40 4.09
N SER A 270 6.10 -12.39 3.58
CA SER A 270 5.75 -12.61 2.17
C SER A 270 5.33 -11.30 1.51
N HIS A 271 5.12 -11.33 0.19
CA HIS A 271 4.58 -10.20 -0.58
C HIS A 271 3.34 -9.56 0.07
N VAL A 272 2.39 -10.41 0.52
CA VAL A 272 1.12 -9.96 1.11
C VAL A 272 1.28 -9.54 2.58
N THR A 273 2.01 -10.35 3.37
CA THR A 273 2.16 -10.07 4.80
C THR A 273 3.03 -8.84 5.08
N LEU A 274 3.90 -8.45 4.14
CA LEU A 274 4.63 -7.18 4.19
C LEU A 274 3.67 -5.99 4.34
N MET A 275 2.56 -6.00 3.58
CA MET A 275 1.54 -4.94 3.67
C MET A 275 0.75 -5.02 4.98
N GLY A 276 0.34 -6.23 5.38
CA GLY A 276 -0.38 -6.45 6.64
C GLY A 276 0.41 -6.01 7.88
N ALA A 277 1.74 -6.12 7.84
CA ALA A 277 2.63 -5.72 8.94
C ALA A 277 2.66 -4.21 9.22
N LEU A 278 2.03 -3.39 8.37
CA LEU A 278 1.80 -1.96 8.63
C LEU A 278 0.58 -1.70 9.52
N ALA A 279 -0.32 -2.68 9.66
CA ALA A 279 -1.55 -2.51 10.43
C ALA A 279 -1.27 -2.42 11.94
N SER A 280 -1.74 -1.37 12.60
CA SER A 280 -1.55 -1.12 14.03
C SER A 280 -1.91 -2.31 14.93
N PRO A 281 -3.02 -3.05 14.71
CA PRO A 281 -3.41 -4.15 15.57
C PRO A 281 -2.49 -5.38 15.54
N ILE A 282 -1.70 -5.56 14.46
CA ILE A 282 -0.89 -6.77 14.23
C ILE A 282 0.60 -6.50 13.99
N GLN A 283 1.08 -5.28 14.23
CA GLN A 283 2.50 -4.92 14.05
C GLN A 283 3.45 -5.88 14.78
N TRP A 284 3.05 -6.37 15.94
CA TRP A 284 3.84 -7.30 16.75
C TRP A 284 3.99 -8.70 16.11
N LEU A 285 3.12 -9.08 15.16
CA LEU A 285 3.17 -10.36 14.45
C LEU A 285 4.08 -10.33 13.21
N GLY A 286 4.19 -9.18 12.53
CA GLY A 286 4.78 -9.07 11.21
C GLY A 286 6.21 -8.53 11.16
N GLY A 287 6.80 -8.15 12.30
CA GLY A 287 8.11 -7.50 12.34
C GLY A 287 8.04 -5.98 12.05
N PRO A 288 9.16 -5.25 12.12
CA PRO A 288 9.21 -3.79 12.17
C PRO A 288 9.10 -3.15 10.77
N VAL A 289 7.99 -3.34 10.04
CA VAL A 289 7.78 -2.71 8.72
C VAL A 289 7.34 -1.24 8.84
N LEU A 290 6.51 -0.91 9.84
CA LEU A 290 6.04 0.46 10.04
C LEU A 290 7.11 1.43 10.55
N PRO A 291 8.02 1.08 11.48
CA PRO A 291 9.03 2.00 11.98
C PRO A 291 9.89 2.68 10.90
N PRO A 292 10.48 1.99 9.92
CA PRO A 292 11.22 2.66 8.84
C PRO A 292 10.38 3.66 8.03
N VAL A 293 9.09 3.39 7.84
CA VAL A 293 8.16 4.31 7.17
C VAL A 293 7.93 5.55 8.03
N VAL A 294 7.69 5.36 9.32
CA VAL A 294 7.49 6.43 10.31
C VAL A 294 8.73 7.32 10.39
N ASP A 295 9.92 6.73 10.47
CA ASP A 295 11.20 7.45 10.52
C ASP A 295 11.46 8.23 9.21
N PHE A 296 11.20 7.61 8.07
CA PHE A 296 11.35 8.26 6.77
C PHE A 296 10.40 9.46 6.61
N LEU A 297 9.21 9.38 7.16
CA LEU A 297 8.24 10.48 7.16
C LEU A 297 8.51 11.51 8.27
N GLY A 298 9.42 11.24 9.20
CA GLY A 298 9.68 12.10 10.38
C GLY A 298 8.48 12.17 11.31
N LEU A 299 7.80 11.06 11.51
CA LEU A 299 6.66 10.92 12.40
C LEU A 299 7.11 10.36 13.76
N PRO A 300 6.35 10.57 14.87
CA PRO A 300 6.62 9.94 16.14
C PRO A 300 6.43 8.43 16.07
N SER A 301 7.31 7.67 16.72
CA SER A 301 7.31 6.20 16.72
C SER A 301 6.07 5.59 17.40
N VAL A 302 5.47 6.29 18.37
CA VAL A 302 4.28 5.85 19.11
C VAL A 302 3.09 6.70 18.69
N PRO A 303 1.89 6.11 18.46
CA PRO A 303 0.68 6.87 18.28
C PRO A 303 0.43 7.75 19.51
N SER A 304 0.14 9.02 19.29
CA SER A 304 -0.06 9.99 20.36
C SER A 304 -1.50 9.97 20.89
N HIS A 305 -1.99 8.81 21.26
CA HIS A 305 -3.30 8.73 21.93
C HIS A 305 -3.05 8.63 23.44
N LYS A 306 -3.21 9.73 24.15
CA LYS A 306 -3.54 9.68 25.56
C LYS A 306 -5.00 9.20 25.60
N GLY A 307 -5.21 7.92 25.86
CA GLY A 307 -6.53 7.42 26.20
C GLY A 307 -7.06 8.27 27.36
N GLY A 308 -8.13 9.01 27.09
CA GLY A 308 -8.91 9.60 28.17
C GLY A 308 -9.42 8.46 29.03
N ARG A 309 -9.06 8.46 30.29
CA ARG A 309 -9.72 7.68 31.34
C ARG A 309 -11.06 8.30 31.63
#